data_de161f36a1c1f1ba956ec17b7073e23a
#
_entry.id   de161f36a1c1f1ba956ec17b7073e23a
#
_cell.length_a   1.000
_cell.length_b   1.000
_cell.length_c   1.000
_cell.angle_alpha   90.00
_cell.angle_beta   90.00
_cell.angle_gamma   90.00
#
_symmetry.space_group_name_H-M   'P 1'
#
loop_
_entity.id
_entity.type
_entity.pdbx_description
1 polymer ?
#
loop_
_entity_poly.entity_id
_entity_poly.type
_entity_poly.pdbx_seq_one_letter_code
_entity_poly.pdbx_strand_id
1 'polypeptide(L)'
;GYEVVLRDIELSYVEKAIKNMDKFMARSVEKGKMSEEQRQAALNRVKGTIVLEDFADADFVIEAVLEDLDLKKEVFKALDKICRPEAVLATNTSSMSITAIAASTNRPDKVCGMHFFNPAQIMRLVEVIRGLQTSDETIAAAKALAESFGKKTIEVKKDSPGFVVNRIFIPHLVEAARVLQEGVASMEDIDTAVKLGLNYPMGPFELMDFTGIDICYFVMEYFADEFRDGHYGAPQILKQMVRAGRLGKKTGGGFYPK
;
A
#
# COMPACT_ATOMS: atom_id res chain seq x y z
N GLY A 1 -4.60 17.09 -12.88
CA GLY A 1 -4.38 17.64 -14.23
C GLY A 1 -3.17 17.07 -14.92
N TYR A 2 -2.64 15.91 -14.44
CA TYR A 2 -1.49 15.23 -15.04
C TYR A 2 -1.91 14.33 -16.20
N GLU A 3 -1.03 14.20 -17.20
CA GLU A 3 -1.09 13.10 -18.17
C GLU A 3 -0.60 11.82 -17.46
N VAL A 4 -1.32 10.72 -17.64
CA VAL A 4 -1.04 9.47 -16.92
C VAL A 4 -0.89 8.32 -17.91
N VAL A 5 0.21 7.59 -17.80
CA VAL A 5 0.38 6.28 -18.44
C VAL A 5 0.08 5.22 -17.38
N LEU A 6 -0.92 4.39 -17.63
CA LEU A 6 -1.30 3.27 -16.76
C LEU A 6 -0.91 1.96 -17.44
N ARG A 7 0.00 1.22 -16.83
CA ARG A 7 0.51 -0.04 -17.38
C ARG A 7 0.19 -1.22 -16.46
N ASP A 8 -0.22 -2.32 -17.05
CA ASP A 8 -0.23 -3.64 -16.40
C ASP A 8 0.31 -4.71 -17.37
N ILE A 9 0.45 -5.96 -16.92
CA ILE A 9 0.96 -7.06 -17.74
C ILE A 9 -0.03 -7.49 -18.81
N GLU A 10 -1.33 -7.28 -18.60
CA GLU A 10 -2.41 -7.63 -19.52
C GLU A 10 -3.33 -6.43 -19.76
N LEU A 11 -3.76 -6.27 -21.01
CA LEU A 11 -4.68 -5.19 -21.39
C LEU A 11 -6.01 -5.24 -20.63
N SER A 12 -6.50 -6.44 -20.32
CA SER A 12 -7.72 -6.66 -19.56
C SER A 12 -7.66 -6.05 -18.14
N TYR A 13 -6.50 -6.04 -17.51
CA TYR A 13 -6.29 -5.41 -16.19
C TYR A 13 -6.28 -3.89 -16.32
N VAL A 14 -5.66 -3.36 -17.36
CA VAL A 14 -5.65 -1.92 -17.67
C VAL A 14 -7.08 -1.41 -17.93
N GLU A 15 -7.83 -2.08 -18.78
CA GLU A 15 -9.24 -1.74 -19.10
C GLU A 15 -10.13 -1.79 -17.85
N LYS A 16 -9.96 -2.82 -17.03
CA LYS A 16 -10.68 -2.97 -15.75
C LYS A 16 -10.35 -1.83 -14.80
N ALA A 17 -9.07 -1.41 -14.72
CA ALA A 17 -8.65 -0.31 -13.87
C ALA A 17 -9.26 1.01 -14.33
N ILE A 18 -9.21 1.33 -15.63
CA ILE A 18 -9.84 2.53 -16.21
C ILE A 18 -11.36 2.52 -15.98
N LYS A 19 -12.03 1.38 -16.18
CA LYS A 19 -13.46 1.23 -15.90
C LYS A 19 -13.80 1.46 -14.42
N ASN A 20 -12.93 1.05 -13.50
CA ASN A 20 -13.12 1.29 -12.06
C ASN A 20 -12.91 2.77 -11.71
N MET A 21 -11.92 3.44 -12.32
CA MET A 21 -11.74 4.89 -12.20
C MET A 21 -12.98 5.64 -12.67
N ASP A 22 -13.50 5.27 -13.84
CA ASP A 22 -14.71 5.86 -14.41
C ASP A 22 -15.91 5.71 -13.47
N LYS A 23 -16.18 4.52 -12.96
CA LYS A 23 -17.24 4.27 -11.98
C LYS A 23 -17.10 5.11 -10.71
N PHE A 24 -15.87 5.28 -10.23
CA PHE A 24 -15.62 6.09 -9.04
C PHE A 24 -15.89 7.57 -9.29
N MET A 25 -15.44 8.08 -10.44
CA MET A 25 -15.69 9.47 -10.85
C MET A 25 -17.17 9.72 -11.14
N ALA A 26 -17.90 8.78 -11.77
CA ALA A 26 -19.34 8.87 -11.99
C ALA A 26 -20.11 9.06 -10.67
N ARG A 27 -19.75 8.29 -9.61
CA ARG A 27 -20.32 8.48 -8.27
C ARG A 27 -19.99 9.84 -7.66
N SER A 28 -18.86 10.44 -8.04
CA SER A 28 -18.49 11.79 -7.60
C SER A 28 -19.31 12.85 -8.31
N VAL A 29 -19.66 12.63 -9.57
CA VAL A 29 -20.60 13.48 -10.35
C VAL A 29 -21.99 13.41 -9.74
N GLU A 30 -22.52 12.20 -9.48
CA GLU A 30 -23.83 11.99 -8.84
C GLU A 30 -23.94 12.71 -7.47
N LYS A 31 -22.82 12.81 -6.74
CA LYS A 31 -22.74 13.51 -5.45
C LYS A 31 -22.44 15.00 -5.57
N GLY A 32 -22.38 15.57 -6.76
CA GLY A 32 -22.07 16.98 -7.01
C GLY A 32 -20.65 17.41 -6.64
N LYS A 33 -19.71 16.45 -6.53
CA LYS A 33 -18.30 16.72 -6.18
C LYS A 33 -17.39 16.93 -7.39
N MET A 34 -17.89 16.65 -8.59
CA MET A 34 -17.21 16.75 -9.86
C MET A 34 -18.23 17.01 -10.95
N SER A 35 -17.90 17.76 -12.01
CA SER A 35 -18.75 17.89 -13.18
C SER A 35 -18.50 16.75 -14.19
N GLU A 36 -19.43 16.51 -15.10
CA GLU A 36 -19.27 15.50 -16.16
C GLU A 36 -18.11 15.85 -17.09
N GLU A 37 -17.91 17.16 -17.40
CA GLU A 37 -16.79 17.63 -18.20
C GLU A 37 -15.43 17.36 -17.51
N GLN A 38 -15.36 17.54 -16.19
CA GLN A 38 -14.16 17.21 -15.41
C GLN A 38 -13.87 15.71 -15.42
N ARG A 39 -14.91 14.88 -15.33
CA ARG A 39 -14.79 13.43 -15.42
C ARG A 39 -14.22 13.01 -16.78
N GLN A 40 -14.81 13.47 -17.89
CA GLN A 40 -14.34 13.15 -19.23
C GLN A 40 -12.90 13.66 -19.47
N ALA A 41 -12.61 14.88 -19.06
CA ALA A 41 -11.27 15.44 -19.17
C ALA A 41 -10.22 14.65 -18.35
N ALA A 42 -10.59 14.08 -17.20
CA ALA A 42 -9.69 13.23 -16.42
C ALA A 42 -9.43 11.90 -17.10
N LEU A 43 -10.48 11.24 -17.64
CA LEU A 43 -10.34 9.95 -18.35
C LEU A 43 -9.52 10.10 -19.62
N ASN A 44 -9.69 11.19 -20.37
CA ASN A 44 -8.95 11.45 -21.62
C ASN A 44 -7.43 11.63 -21.39
N ARG A 45 -7.01 11.94 -20.17
CA ARG A 45 -5.58 12.04 -19.81
C ARG A 45 -4.95 10.71 -19.39
N VAL A 46 -5.73 9.61 -19.37
CA VAL A 46 -5.19 8.29 -18.99
C VAL A 46 -4.93 7.47 -20.24
N LYS A 47 -3.67 7.20 -20.55
CA LYS A 47 -3.25 6.27 -21.60
C LYS A 47 -3.02 4.90 -20.98
N GLY A 48 -3.82 3.91 -21.35
CA GLY A 48 -3.59 2.51 -20.95
C GLY A 48 -2.58 1.82 -21.88
N THR A 49 -1.68 1.01 -21.34
CA THR A 49 -0.67 0.26 -22.10
C THR A 49 -0.24 -1.03 -21.41
N ILE A 50 0.35 -1.96 -22.16
CA ILE A 50 1.11 -3.12 -21.65
C ILE A 50 2.61 -2.97 -21.90
N VAL A 51 3.02 -1.90 -22.59
CA VAL A 51 4.38 -1.65 -23.05
C VAL A 51 5.11 -0.80 -22.01
N LEU A 52 6.27 -1.26 -21.55
CA LEU A 52 7.02 -0.56 -20.50
C LEU A 52 7.73 0.69 -21.04
N GLU A 53 8.12 0.68 -22.31
CA GLU A 53 8.77 1.78 -23.03
C GLU A 53 7.88 3.04 -23.12
N ASP A 54 6.57 2.92 -22.94
CA ASP A 54 5.66 4.06 -22.89
C ASP A 54 5.94 4.99 -21.66
N PHE A 55 6.77 4.56 -20.72
CA PHE A 55 7.24 5.40 -19.61
C PHE A 55 8.48 6.26 -19.93
N ALA A 56 9.01 6.20 -21.17
CA ALA A 56 10.25 6.90 -21.55
C ALA A 56 10.22 8.40 -21.20
N ASP A 57 9.08 9.07 -21.42
CA ASP A 57 8.89 10.50 -21.16
C ASP A 57 8.29 10.83 -19.79
N ALA A 58 8.13 9.82 -18.90
CA ALA A 58 7.56 10.04 -17.59
C ALA A 58 8.51 10.89 -16.70
N ASP A 59 7.95 11.89 -16.02
CA ASP A 59 8.67 12.68 -14.99
C ASP A 59 8.72 11.93 -13.66
N PHE A 60 7.69 11.12 -13.39
CA PHE A 60 7.51 10.42 -12.14
C PHE A 60 6.81 9.08 -12.38
N VAL A 61 7.36 8.00 -11.87
CA VAL A 61 6.75 6.66 -11.94
C VAL A 61 6.42 6.16 -10.54
N ILE A 62 5.21 5.63 -10.36
CA ILE A 62 4.79 4.98 -9.11
C ILE A 62 4.53 3.50 -9.44
N GLU A 63 5.41 2.63 -8.97
CA GLU A 63 5.29 1.19 -9.12
C GLU A 63 4.35 0.63 -8.04
N ALA A 64 3.42 -0.25 -8.44
CA ALA A 64 2.46 -0.92 -7.56
C ALA A 64 2.22 -2.38 -8.02
N VAL A 65 3.29 -3.08 -8.43
CA VAL A 65 3.22 -4.51 -8.77
C VAL A 65 3.07 -5.38 -7.52
N LEU A 66 2.99 -6.69 -7.69
CA LEU A 66 2.88 -7.65 -6.59
C LEU A 66 4.00 -7.43 -5.55
N GLU A 67 3.71 -7.74 -4.29
CA GLU A 67 4.62 -7.55 -3.17
C GLU A 67 5.69 -8.66 -3.16
N ASP A 68 6.58 -8.59 -4.14
CA ASP A 68 7.71 -9.48 -4.39
C ASP A 68 8.96 -8.63 -4.68
N LEU A 69 9.98 -8.77 -3.84
CA LEU A 69 11.17 -7.92 -3.88
C LEU A 69 11.97 -8.07 -5.19
N ASP A 70 12.10 -9.29 -5.69
CA ASP A 70 12.87 -9.55 -6.89
C ASP A 70 12.14 -9.03 -8.13
N LEU A 71 10.81 -9.21 -8.19
CA LEU A 71 9.99 -8.61 -9.23
C LEU A 71 10.11 -7.08 -9.23
N LYS A 72 10.03 -6.44 -8.06
CA LYS A 72 10.18 -4.98 -7.95
C LYS A 72 11.56 -4.52 -8.42
N LYS A 73 12.64 -5.22 -8.05
CA LYS A 73 13.99 -4.92 -8.53
C LYS A 73 14.10 -5.05 -10.06
N GLU A 74 13.50 -6.08 -10.66
CA GLU A 74 13.48 -6.24 -12.12
C GLU A 74 12.75 -5.09 -12.81
N VAL A 75 11.58 -4.70 -12.29
CA VAL A 75 10.83 -3.55 -12.81
C VAL A 75 11.64 -2.27 -12.71
N PHE A 76 12.28 -2.01 -11.55
CA PHE A 76 13.11 -0.81 -11.36
C PHE A 76 14.35 -0.80 -12.27
N LYS A 77 15.02 -1.94 -12.48
CA LYS A 77 16.12 -2.06 -13.46
C LYS A 77 15.68 -1.73 -14.89
N ALA A 78 14.46 -2.14 -15.26
CA ALA A 78 13.92 -1.83 -16.58
C ALA A 78 13.55 -0.36 -16.70
N LEU A 79 12.84 0.22 -15.71
CA LEU A 79 12.49 1.63 -15.67
C LEU A 79 13.74 2.53 -15.67
N ASP A 80 14.80 2.15 -14.97
CA ASP A 80 16.07 2.88 -14.93
C ASP A 80 16.70 3.05 -16.32
N LYS A 81 16.51 2.07 -17.20
CA LYS A 81 17.01 2.13 -18.59
C LYS A 81 16.10 2.90 -19.55
N ILE A 82 14.79 2.92 -19.27
CA ILE A 82 13.75 3.45 -20.14
C ILE A 82 13.48 4.93 -19.85
N CYS A 83 13.31 5.26 -18.59
CA CYS A 83 12.93 6.61 -18.18
C CYS A 83 14.11 7.59 -18.29
N ARG A 84 13.78 8.85 -18.51
CA ARG A 84 14.75 9.96 -18.47
C ARG A 84 15.57 9.94 -17.17
N PRO A 85 16.85 10.37 -17.19
CA PRO A 85 17.72 10.38 -16.00
C PRO A 85 17.16 11.15 -14.82
N GLU A 86 16.35 12.19 -15.07
CA GLU A 86 15.74 13.07 -14.07
C GLU A 86 14.49 12.47 -13.42
N ALA A 87 13.90 11.44 -14.04
CA ALA A 87 12.66 10.84 -13.57
C ALA A 87 12.81 10.23 -12.17
N VAL A 88 11.86 10.55 -11.29
CA VAL A 88 11.75 9.93 -9.98
C VAL A 88 11.03 8.59 -10.10
N LEU A 89 11.58 7.56 -9.48
CA LEU A 89 11.00 6.23 -9.44
C LEU A 89 10.55 5.93 -8.00
N ALA A 90 9.25 5.80 -7.79
CA ALA A 90 8.68 5.50 -6.49
C ALA A 90 8.08 4.08 -6.45
N THR A 91 8.18 3.41 -5.32
CA THR A 91 7.50 2.13 -5.07
C THR A 91 6.40 2.29 -4.03
N ASN A 92 5.23 1.66 -4.27
CA ASN A 92 4.12 1.63 -3.33
C ASN A 92 4.16 0.38 -2.43
N THR A 93 5.34 -0.20 -2.20
CA THR A 93 5.47 -1.31 -1.25
C THR A 93 4.98 -0.92 0.14
N SER A 94 4.44 -1.88 0.88
CA SER A 94 3.95 -1.68 2.25
C SER A 94 4.99 -2.04 3.32
N SER A 95 6.00 -2.82 2.96
CA SER A 95 6.92 -3.41 3.94
C SER A 95 8.35 -3.64 3.45
N MET A 96 8.56 -3.70 2.12
CA MET A 96 9.87 -4.06 1.56
C MET A 96 10.86 -2.90 1.59
N SER A 97 12.15 -3.24 1.60
CA SER A 97 13.25 -2.28 1.65
C SER A 97 13.34 -1.41 0.40
N ILE A 98 13.11 -0.12 0.56
CA ILE A 98 13.32 0.89 -0.49
C ILE A 98 14.79 0.92 -0.91
N THR A 99 15.71 0.79 0.05
CA THR A 99 17.16 0.73 -0.18
C THR A 99 17.54 -0.42 -1.11
N ALA A 100 16.96 -1.62 -0.87
CA ALA A 100 17.25 -2.79 -1.72
C ALA A 100 16.70 -2.64 -3.14
N ILE A 101 15.53 -1.99 -3.30
CA ILE A 101 14.96 -1.67 -4.62
C ILE A 101 15.81 -0.62 -5.32
N ALA A 102 16.18 0.48 -4.65
CA ALA A 102 17.01 1.55 -5.18
C ALA A 102 18.39 1.07 -5.65
N ALA A 103 19.01 0.16 -4.89
CA ALA A 103 20.29 -0.44 -5.22
C ALA A 103 20.28 -1.27 -6.53
N SER A 104 19.11 -1.59 -7.06
CA SER A 104 18.98 -2.26 -8.36
C SER A 104 19.06 -1.31 -9.56
N THR A 105 19.13 0.02 -9.33
CA THR A 105 19.19 1.08 -10.34
C THR A 105 20.52 1.80 -10.33
N ASN A 106 20.82 2.57 -11.39
CA ASN A 106 21.98 3.46 -11.45
C ASN A 106 21.68 4.87 -10.92
N ARG A 107 20.46 5.11 -10.42
CA ARG A 107 19.99 6.39 -9.84
C ARG A 107 19.34 6.19 -8.47
N PRO A 108 20.01 5.58 -7.47
CA PRO A 108 19.42 5.31 -6.18
C PRO A 108 18.98 6.58 -5.42
N ASP A 109 19.55 7.73 -5.76
CA ASP A 109 19.17 9.05 -5.27
C ASP A 109 17.80 9.52 -5.79
N LYS A 110 17.33 9.00 -6.93
CA LYS A 110 16.02 9.26 -7.56
C LYS A 110 14.96 8.22 -7.19
N VAL A 111 15.25 7.31 -6.28
CA VAL A 111 14.31 6.27 -5.83
C VAL A 111 13.80 6.56 -4.44
N CYS A 112 12.48 6.45 -4.23
CA CYS A 112 11.83 6.59 -2.92
C CYS A 112 10.65 5.63 -2.76
N GLY A 113 10.13 5.50 -1.56
CA GLY A 113 8.83 4.88 -1.29
C GLY A 113 7.73 5.93 -1.30
N MET A 114 6.56 5.58 -1.84
CA MET A 114 5.31 6.33 -1.71
C MET A 114 4.21 5.35 -1.32
N HIS A 115 4.04 5.13 -0.03
CA HIS A 115 3.09 4.16 0.50
C HIS A 115 1.71 4.79 0.63
N PHE A 116 0.80 4.34 -0.23
CA PHE A 116 -0.61 4.69 -0.19
C PHE A 116 -1.39 3.65 0.61
N PHE A 117 -2.42 4.10 1.32
CA PHE A 117 -3.31 3.24 2.10
C PHE A 117 -4.55 2.87 1.29
N ASN A 118 -4.99 1.64 1.38
CA ASN A 118 -6.15 1.14 0.63
C ASN A 118 -7.48 1.49 1.36
N PRO A 119 -8.50 2.06 0.67
CA PRO A 119 -8.51 2.44 -0.75
C PRO A 119 -7.80 3.78 -1.01
N ALA A 120 -6.85 3.79 -1.94
CA ALA A 120 -5.98 4.95 -2.19
C ALA A 120 -6.74 6.26 -2.49
N GLN A 121 -7.90 6.17 -3.16
CA GLN A 121 -8.74 7.34 -3.48
C GLN A 121 -9.45 7.94 -2.26
N ILE A 122 -9.57 7.20 -1.15
CA ILE A 122 -10.28 7.62 0.08
C ILE A 122 -9.30 8.00 1.19
N MET A 123 -8.29 7.17 1.41
CA MET A 123 -7.32 7.37 2.48
C MET A 123 -6.48 8.61 2.24
N ARG A 124 -6.35 9.46 3.25
CA ARG A 124 -5.77 10.81 3.10
C ARG A 124 -4.25 10.84 3.29
N LEU A 125 -3.66 9.80 3.89
CA LEU A 125 -2.24 9.73 4.21
C LEU A 125 -1.45 9.10 3.06
N VAL A 126 -0.26 9.63 2.82
CA VAL A 126 0.83 8.99 2.08
C VAL A 126 2.09 9.06 2.93
N GLU A 127 2.72 7.93 3.18
CA GLU A 127 4.07 7.89 3.74
C GLU A 127 5.06 8.03 2.58
N VAL A 128 5.98 9.00 2.68
CA VAL A 128 7.10 9.17 1.74
C VAL A 128 8.35 8.66 2.42
N ILE A 129 8.92 7.58 1.88
CA ILE A 129 9.97 6.82 2.54
C ILE A 129 11.31 7.05 1.85
N ARG A 130 12.29 7.41 2.66
CA ARG A 130 13.67 7.59 2.24
C ARG A 130 14.41 6.25 2.29
N GLY A 131 14.94 5.78 1.17
CA GLY A 131 15.99 4.77 1.13
C GLY A 131 17.34 5.37 1.55
N LEU A 132 18.35 4.56 1.68
CA LEU A 132 19.68 4.97 2.18
C LEU A 132 20.30 6.13 1.37
N GLN A 133 20.10 6.14 0.06
CA GLN A 133 20.71 7.09 -0.88
C GLN A 133 19.72 8.11 -1.46
N THR A 134 18.42 8.03 -1.10
CA THR A 134 17.39 8.94 -1.64
C THR A 134 17.72 10.40 -1.31
N SER A 135 17.73 11.25 -2.33
CA SER A 135 18.06 12.67 -2.18
C SER A 135 16.93 13.48 -1.55
N ASP A 136 17.26 14.66 -1.03
CA ASP A 136 16.26 15.59 -0.46
C ASP A 136 15.30 16.11 -1.54
N GLU A 137 15.81 16.34 -2.75
CA GLU A 137 15.03 16.76 -3.92
C GLU A 137 14.00 15.70 -4.31
N THR A 138 14.36 14.42 -4.27
CA THR A 138 13.45 13.29 -4.56
C THR A 138 12.33 13.22 -3.52
N ILE A 139 12.65 13.38 -2.24
CA ILE A 139 11.64 13.42 -1.17
C ILE A 139 10.72 14.63 -1.33
N ALA A 140 11.28 15.80 -1.62
CA ALA A 140 10.49 17.01 -1.85
C ALA A 140 9.53 16.86 -3.05
N ALA A 141 10.01 16.28 -4.16
CA ALA A 141 9.19 16.02 -5.34
C ALA A 141 8.05 15.01 -5.04
N ALA A 142 8.34 13.91 -4.34
CA ALA A 142 7.36 12.92 -3.96
C ALA A 142 6.27 13.49 -3.01
N LYS A 143 6.67 14.33 -2.04
CA LYS A 143 5.72 15.00 -1.15
C LYS A 143 4.84 15.98 -1.92
N ALA A 144 5.43 16.83 -2.75
CA ALA A 144 4.70 17.80 -3.57
C ALA A 144 3.68 17.09 -4.50
N LEU A 145 4.08 15.97 -5.13
CA LEU A 145 3.19 15.17 -5.96
C LEU A 145 2.02 14.62 -5.15
N ALA A 146 2.27 13.99 -3.99
CA ALA A 146 1.21 13.45 -3.15
C ALA A 146 0.25 14.54 -2.64
N GLU A 147 0.78 15.70 -2.26
CA GLU A 147 -0.01 16.87 -1.81
C GLU A 147 -0.87 17.44 -2.93
N SER A 148 -0.40 17.42 -4.19
CA SER A 148 -1.20 17.81 -5.35
C SER A 148 -2.42 16.90 -5.59
N PHE A 149 -2.40 15.67 -5.08
CA PHE A 149 -3.55 14.76 -5.05
C PHE A 149 -4.50 15.01 -3.86
N GLY A 150 -4.25 16.04 -3.06
CA GLY A 150 -5.01 16.33 -1.84
C GLY A 150 -4.67 15.40 -0.67
N LYS A 151 -3.52 14.72 -0.72
CA LYS A 151 -3.04 13.86 0.37
C LYS A 151 -2.29 14.69 1.41
N LYS A 152 -2.27 14.18 2.65
CA LYS A 152 -1.33 14.60 3.66
C LYS A 152 -0.13 13.67 3.65
N THR A 153 1.07 14.24 3.68
CA THR A 153 2.30 13.45 3.66
C THR A 153 2.97 13.42 5.03
N ILE A 154 3.63 12.31 5.33
CA ILE A 154 4.67 12.23 6.35
C ILE A 154 5.94 11.70 5.71
N GLU A 155 7.10 12.15 6.22
CA GLU A 155 8.39 11.62 5.81
C GLU A 155 8.84 10.52 6.76
N VAL A 156 9.15 9.35 6.19
CA VAL A 156 9.80 8.24 6.87
C VAL A 156 11.29 8.36 6.62
N LYS A 157 12.04 8.80 7.63
CA LYS A 157 13.45 9.21 7.50
C LYS A 157 14.41 8.04 7.28
N LYS A 158 14.00 6.82 7.59
CA LYS A 158 14.80 5.61 7.42
C LYS A 158 13.94 4.50 6.87
N ASP A 159 14.45 3.81 5.88
CA ASP A 159 13.90 2.58 5.37
C ASP A 159 13.87 1.52 6.49
N SER A 160 12.67 1.19 6.94
CA SER A 160 12.43 0.22 8.00
C SER A 160 11.16 -0.55 7.67
N PRO A 161 11.11 -1.86 7.85
CA PRO A 161 9.92 -2.68 7.57
C PRO A 161 8.65 -2.11 8.20
N GLY A 162 7.61 -1.92 7.37
CA GLY A 162 6.30 -1.38 7.79
C GLY A 162 6.27 0.12 8.05
N PHE A 163 7.38 0.83 7.81
CA PHE A 163 7.49 2.28 7.91
C PHE A 163 7.02 2.83 9.27
N VAL A 164 6.03 3.69 9.32
CA VAL A 164 5.48 4.21 10.59
C VAL A 164 4.17 3.51 10.94
N VAL A 165 3.20 3.53 10.04
CA VAL A 165 1.83 3.06 10.38
C VAL A 165 1.82 1.56 10.64
N ASN A 166 2.31 0.74 9.71
CA ASN A 166 2.31 -0.70 9.89
C ASN A 166 3.26 -1.13 11.03
N ARG A 167 4.37 -0.43 11.24
CA ARG A 167 5.30 -0.68 12.34
C ARG A 167 4.66 -0.54 13.72
N ILE A 168 3.72 0.41 13.87
CA ILE A 168 2.94 0.58 15.11
C ILE A 168 1.75 -0.38 15.14
N PHE A 169 1.10 -0.56 13.99
CA PHE A 169 -0.17 -1.25 13.90
C PHE A 169 -0.06 -2.78 13.99
N ILE A 170 0.94 -3.38 13.35
CA ILE A 170 1.12 -4.84 13.37
C ILE A 170 1.32 -5.39 14.78
N PRO A 171 2.18 -4.83 15.66
CA PRO A 171 2.26 -5.26 17.05
C PRO A 171 0.94 -5.13 17.82
N HIS A 172 0.14 -4.11 17.51
CA HIS A 172 -1.19 -3.96 18.09
C HIS A 172 -2.11 -5.15 17.73
N LEU A 173 -2.09 -5.61 16.48
CA LEU A 173 -2.85 -6.80 16.05
C LEU A 173 -2.30 -8.09 16.68
N VAL A 174 -0.96 -8.21 16.78
CA VAL A 174 -0.32 -9.34 17.46
C VAL A 174 -0.77 -9.42 18.90
N GLU A 175 -0.73 -8.31 19.62
CA GLU A 175 -1.12 -8.26 21.02
C GLU A 175 -2.61 -8.53 21.24
N ALA A 176 -3.48 -7.98 20.41
CA ALA A 176 -4.91 -8.29 20.46
C ALA A 176 -5.17 -9.80 20.29
N ALA A 177 -4.47 -10.46 19.36
CA ALA A 177 -4.60 -11.90 19.17
C ALA A 177 -4.02 -12.72 20.34
N ARG A 178 -2.98 -12.22 21.05
CA ARG A 178 -2.47 -12.83 22.28
C ARG A 178 -3.47 -12.73 23.42
N VAL A 179 -4.03 -11.54 23.65
CA VAL A 179 -5.09 -11.31 24.66
C VAL A 179 -6.27 -12.27 24.46
N LEU A 180 -6.68 -12.48 23.20
CA LEU A 180 -7.71 -13.47 22.89
C LEU A 180 -7.25 -14.91 23.18
N GLN A 181 -6.05 -15.28 22.73
CA GLN A 181 -5.50 -16.63 22.90
C GLN A 181 -5.28 -17.01 24.38
N GLU A 182 -4.95 -16.02 25.22
CA GLU A 182 -4.79 -16.16 26.66
C GLU A 182 -6.12 -16.21 27.43
N GLY A 183 -7.23 -15.94 26.74
CA GLY A 183 -8.56 -15.98 27.34
C GLY A 183 -8.84 -14.81 28.29
N VAL A 184 -8.15 -13.67 28.12
CA VAL A 184 -8.33 -12.46 28.95
C VAL A 184 -9.71 -11.86 28.72
N ALA A 185 -10.18 -11.83 27.47
CA ALA A 185 -11.50 -11.35 27.09
C ALA A 185 -12.00 -12.08 25.83
N SER A 186 -13.29 -11.98 25.55
CA SER A 186 -13.86 -12.45 24.29
C SER A 186 -13.41 -11.56 23.12
N MET A 187 -13.47 -12.10 21.91
CA MET A 187 -13.17 -11.38 20.68
C MET A 187 -14.00 -10.09 20.53
N GLU A 188 -15.30 -10.19 20.82
CA GLU A 188 -16.25 -9.08 20.75
C GLU A 188 -15.93 -8.01 21.77
N ASP A 189 -15.52 -8.40 22.98
CA ASP A 189 -15.14 -7.46 24.05
C ASP A 189 -13.84 -6.75 23.72
N ILE A 190 -12.84 -7.44 23.14
CA ILE A 190 -11.58 -6.83 22.72
C ILE A 190 -11.84 -5.80 21.61
N ASP A 191 -12.63 -6.13 20.59
CA ASP A 191 -12.99 -5.19 19.52
C ASP A 191 -13.77 -3.99 20.08
N THR A 192 -14.68 -4.23 21.00
CA THR A 192 -15.44 -3.17 21.67
C THR A 192 -14.53 -2.27 22.51
N ALA A 193 -13.61 -2.85 23.28
CA ALA A 193 -12.68 -2.10 24.10
C ALA A 193 -11.76 -1.20 23.26
N VAL A 194 -11.26 -1.70 22.13
CA VAL A 194 -10.41 -0.92 21.21
C VAL A 194 -11.22 0.20 20.53
N LYS A 195 -12.44 -0.11 20.06
CA LYS A 195 -13.30 0.91 19.44
C LYS A 195 -13.68 2.03 20.40
N LEU A 196 -14.10 1.70 21.61
CA LEU A 196 -14.61 2.69 22.55
C LEU A 196 -13.53 3.29 23.46
N GLY A 197 -12.55 2.49 23.87
CA GLY A 197 -11.48 2.92 24.75
C GLY A 197 -10.37 3.71 24.03
N LEU A 198 -10.08 3.37 22.77
CA LEU A 198 -9.06 4.04 21.94
C LEU A 198 -9.65 4.90 20.80
N ASN A 199 -10.99 4.94 20.67
CA ASN A 199 -11.70 5.66 19.61
C ASN A 199 -11.28 5.23 18.20
N TYR A 200 -11.05 3.94 17.99
CA TYR A 200 -10.75 3.38 16.68
C TYR A 200 -12.05 3.13 15.89
N PRO A 201 -12.04 3.30 14.56
CA PRO A 201 -13.24 3.07 13.74
C PRO A 201 -13.62 1.59 13.62
N MET A 202 -12.67 0.69 13.85
CA MET A 202 -12.83 -0.77 13.81
C MET A 202 -11.99 -1.40 14.91
N GLY A 203 -12.48 -2.54 15.44
CA GLY A 203 -11.70 -3.37 16.33
C GLY A 203 -10.64 -4.18 15.56
N PRO A 204 -9.62 -4.75 16.27
CA PRO A 204 -8.52 -5.47 15.64
C PRO A 204 -8.98 -6.70 14.85
N PHE A 205 -9.97 -7.45 15.32
CA PHE A 205 -10.47 -8.64 14.65
C PHE A 205 -11.38 -8.31 13.46
N GLU A 206 -12.24 -7.29 13.60
CA GLU A 206 -13.02 -6.73 12.48
C GLU A 206 -12.09 -6.29 11.34
N LEU A 207 -10.96 -5.67 11.69
CA LEU A 207 -10.00 -5.16 10.72
C LEU A 207 -9.18 -6.27 10.08
N MET A 208 -8.76 -7.29 10.84
CA MET A 208 -8.11 -8.49 10.28
C MET A 208 -9.03 -9.23 9.31
N ASP A 209 -10.31 -9.35 9.62
CA ASP A 209 -11.31 -9.94 8.71
C ASP A 209 -11.54 -9.11 7.45
N PHE A 210 -11.47 -7.79 7.56
CA PHE A 210 -11.60 -6.88 6.43
C PHE A 210 -10.38 -6.89 5.52
N THR A 211 -9.18 -6.84 6.10
CA THR A 211 -7.90 -6.81 5.36
C THR A 211 -7.55 -8.16 4.75
N GLY A 212 -7.86 -9.21 5.48
CA GLY A 212 -7.46 -10.59 5.23
C GLY A 212 -6.46 -11.08 6.29
N ILE A 213 -6.85 -12.13 7.00
CA ILE A 213 -6.05 -12.71 8.10
C ILE A 213 -4.71 -13.24 7.59
N ASP A 214 -4.67 -13.80 6.39
CA ASP A 214 -3.44 -14.24 5.74
C ASP A 214 -2.49 -13.10 5.44
N ILE A 215 -3.00 -11.95 4.99
CA ILE A 215 -2.18 -10.76 4.75
C ILE A 215 -1.55 -10.28 6.06
N CYS A 216 -2.36 -10.15 7.12
CA CYS A 216 -1.87 -9.79 8.44
C CYS A 216 -0.82 -10.80 8.95
N TYR A 217 -1.09 -12.10 8.79
CA TYR A 217 -0.19 -13.18 9.16
C TYR A 217 1.17 -13.07 8.45
N PHE A 218 1.18 -12.91 7.13
CA PHE A 218 2.41 -12.79 6.37
C PHE A 218 3.24 -11.56 6.75
N VAL A 219 2.58 -10.42 7.01
CA VAL A 219 3.29 -9.21 7.47
C VAL A 219 3.89 -9.40 8.85
N MET A 220 3.19 -10.09 9.77
CA MET A 220 3.72 -10.42 11.11
C MET A 220 4.96 -11.30 11.01
N GLU A 221 4.91 -12.38 10.21
CA GLU A 221 6.07 -13.28 10.03
C GLU A 221 7.23 -12.56 9.33
N TYR A 222 6.95 -11.72 8.33
CA TYR A 222 7.96 -10.88 7.70
C TYR A 222 8.65 -9.94 8.71
N PHE A 223 7.89 -9.29 9.60
CA PHE A 223 8.47 -8.44 10.64
C PHE A 223 9.30 -9.25 11.65
N ALA A 224 8.81 -10.43 12.05
CA ALA A 224 9.56 -11.29 12.97
C ALA A 224 10.91 -11.72 12.39
N ASP A 225 10.97 -12.00 11.08
CA ASP A 225 12.21 -12.38 10.39
C ASP A 225 13.16 -11.18 10.21
N GLU A 226 12.66 -10.05 9.71
CA GLU A 226 13.47 -8.84 9.49
C GLU A 226 14.04 -8.26 10.76
N PHE A 227 13.25 -8.21 11.86
CA PHE A 227 13.70 -7.66 13.15
C PHE A 227 14.37 -8.70 14.03
N ARG A 228 14.33 -9.98 13.66
CA ARG A 228 14.80 -11.08 14.50
C ARG A 228 14.20 -11.04 15.91
N ASP A 229 12.94 -10.63 16.01
CA ASP A 229 12.22 -10.43 17.27
C ASP A 229 10.88 -11.14 17.25
N GLY A 230 10.73 -12.17 18.07
CA GLY A 230 9.50 -12.95 18.21
C GLY A 230 8.28 -12.17 18.70
N HIS A 231 8.50 -10.92 19.18
CA HIS A 231 7.39 -10.03 19.53
C HIS A 231 6.47 -9.72 18.34
N TYR A 232 7.00 -9.71 17.13
CA TYR A 232 6.23 -9.50 15.90
C TYR A 232 5.57 -10.77 15.36
N GLY A 233 6.02 -11.94 15.79
CA GLY A 233 5.58 -13.23 15.27
C GLY A 233 4.08 -13.47 15.52
N ALA A 234 3.41 -14.02 14.51
CA ALA A 234 1.99 -14.31 14.57
C ALA A 234 1.64 -15.30 15.68
N PRO A 235 0.67 -14.99 16.56
CA PRO A 235 0.14 -15.92 17.54
C PRO A 235 -0.44 -17.18 16.90
N GLN A 236 -0.47 -18.29 17.66
CA GLN A 236 -0.87 -19.60 17.13
C GLN A 236 -2.30 -19.61 16.57
N ILE A 237 -3.18 -18.83 17.15
CA ILE A 237 -4.56 -18.69 16.67
C ILE A 237 -4.62 -18.21 15.21
N LEU A 238 -3.81 -17.24 14.82
CA LEU A 238 -3.75 -16.74 13.44
C LEU A 238 -3.20 -17.81 12.48
N LYS A 239 -2.15 -18.54 12.90
CA LYS A 239 -1.60 -19.67 12.13
C LYS A 239 -2.65 -20.76 11.87
N GLN A 240 -3.46 -21.06 12.88
CA GLN A 240 -4.55 -22.03 12.76
C GLN A 240 -5.64 -21.54 11.79
N MET A 241 -6.03 -20.26 11.87
CA MET A 241 -7.04 -19.69 10.97
C MET A 241 -6.58 -19.69 9.52
N VAL A 242 -5.33 -19.30 9.25
CA VAL A 242 -4.76 -19.36 7.89
C VAL A 242 -4.73 -20.78 7.36
N ARG A 243 -4.28 -21.76 8.17
CA ARG A 243 -4.28 -23.20 7.80
C ARG A 243 -5.68 -23.77 7.54
N ALA A 244 -6.69 -23.26 8.25
CA ALA A 244 -8.08 -23.64 8.08
C ALA A 244 -8.78 -22.92 6.90
N GLY A 245 -8.08 -22.03 6.17
CA GLY A 245 -8.68 -21.26 5.08
C GLY A 245 -9.68 -20.19 5.54
N ARG A 246 -9.73 -19.88 6.85
CA ARG A 246 -10.58 -18.84 7.43
C ARG A 246 -9.85 -17.50 7.33
N LEU A 247 -9.94 -16.84 6.15
CA LEU A 247 -9.12 -15.69 5.81
C LEU A 247 -9.86 -14.36 5.90
N GLY A 248 -11.02 -14.33 6.55
CA GLY A 248 -11.87 -13.16 6.70
C GLY A 248 -12.93 -13.03 5.61
N LYS A 249 -13.37 -11.79 5.34
CA LYS A 249 -14.50 -11.52 4.43
C LYS A 249 -14.35 -12.14 3.04
N LYS A 250 -13.14 -12.23 2.51
CA LYS A 250 -12.88 -12.79 1.17
C LYS A 250 -13.18 -14.28 1.03
N THR A 251 -13.15 -15.03 2.13
CA THR A 251 -13.48 -16.48 2.16
C THR A 251 -14.83 -16.77 2.81
N GLY A 252 -15.57 -15.72 3.17
CA GLY A 252 -16.88 -15.87 3.78
C GLY A 252 -16.88 -16.18 5.26
N GLY A 253 -15.76 -16.01 5.95
CA GLY A 253 -15.64 -16.13 7.39
C GLY A 253 -14.19 -16.03 7.82
N GLY A 254 -13.98 -15.37 8.95
CA GLY A 254 -12.70 -15.19 9.62
C GLY A 254 -12.89 -15.37 11.11
N PHE A 255 -12.54 -14.38 11.89
CA PHE A 255 -12.90 -14.28 13.30
C PHE A 255 -14.41 -14.24 13.45
N TYR A 256 -15.07 -13.35 12.70
CA TYR A 256 -16.52 -13.26 12.64
C TYR A 256 -17.11 -14.19 11.56
N PRO A 257 -18.28 -14.77 11.80
CA PRO A 257 -19.07 -15.43 10.75
C PRO A 257 -19.54 -14.37 9.72
N LYS A 258 -19.95 -14.86 8.56
CA LYS A 258 -20.59 -14.01 7.54
C LYS A 258 -21.94 -13.51 8.00
#